data_1b2c969cd7752ef499216b64666f1109
#
_entry.id   1b2c969cd7752ef499216b64666f1109
#
_cell.length_a   1.000
_cell.length_b   1.000
_cell.length_c   1.000
_cell.angle_alpha   90.00
_cell.angle_beta   90.00
_cell.angle_gamma   90.00
#
_symmetry.space_group_name_H-M   'P 1'
#
loop_
_entity.id
_entity.type
_entity.pdbx_description
1 polymer ?
#
loop_
_entity_poly.entity_id
_entity_poly.type
_entity_poly.pdbx_seq_one_letter_code
_entity_poly.pdbx_strand_id
1 'polypeptide(L)'
;MKNTIPIFFAINEEYIDHCCTSIVSILENNRSLNISIYILTDCISLESKELLQEIENVFTCVTIQWEIIDSESFKQLKKKGGYITEHTLYRYAIADLFPNLDKALYLDADLVINGSIEPLWELDLEGYYCAGVDDIFIRRINYRKILELTEKDVYINAGVLLLNLKDLRKDKIQEKLLQHTSIYINRDQYQDQDAINCICKGKIKLIPNIYNFTTSETLHTPEMLSDIIIIHYTGSIKPWHQEYPWQVLKELYCKYNSSINKIKDRLLSRWMERTIELFQLSQKTNDTELEEGADKLLNKIIDHCSPAVPITYENGLCGIGTGIEYLLQKKLVEGNSDEILHQIDSAVYSVIEQKSLTDLGLRKGVSGLAYYFYLRLCARENFSTPTALKIKEYFSKRGKSFHIF
;
A
#
# COMPACT_ATOMS: atom_id res chain seq x y z
N MET A 1 -11.32 -18.19 -23.32
CA MET A 1 -10.66 -17.08 -22.59
C MET A 1 -10.58 -17.53 -21.14
N LYS A 2 -9.41 -17.46 -20.47
CA LYS A 2 -9.35 -17.73 -19.03
C LYS A 2 -10.26 -16.71 -18.34
N ASN A 3 -11.14 -17.17 -17.46
CA ASN A 3 -12.01 -16.27 -16.69
C ASN A 3 -11.14 -15.33 -15.85
N THR A 4 -11.42 -14.04 -15.94
CA THR A 4 -10.76 -13.02 -15.09
C THR A 4 -11.23 -13.17 -13.65
N ILE A 5 -10.31 -13.12 -12.69
CA ILE A 5 -10.61 -13.22 -11.26
C ILE A 5 -10.85 -11.81 -10.72
N PRO A 6 -12.08 -11.44 -10.32
CA PRO A 6 -12.34 -10.17 -9.65
C PRO A 6 -11.95 -10.27 -8.17
N ILE A 7 -11.06 -9.36 -7.75
CA ILE A 7 -10.57 -9.24 -6.37
C ILE A 7 -10.91 -7.86 -5.84
N PHE A 8 -11.49 -7.81 -4.66
CA PHE A 8 -11.94 -6.58 -4.01
C PHE A 8 -11.13 -6.27 -2.75
N PHE A 9 -10.77 -5.00 -2.60
CA PHE A 9 -10.24 -4.41 -1.38
C PHE A 9 -11.15 -3.28 -0.93
N ALA A 10 -11.25 -3.03 0.38
CA ALA A 10 -11.99 -1.92 0.95
C ALA A 10 -11.08 -1.18 1.93
N ILE A 11 -10.67 0.05 1.57
CA ILE A 11 -9.61 0.79 2.26
C ILE A 11 -9.87 2.30 2.27
N ASN A 12 -9.21 3.01 3.19
CA ASN A 12 -9.01 4.45 3.11
C ASN A 12 -7.69 4.78 2.39
N GLU A 13 -7.46 6.05 2.12
CA GLU A 13 -6.24 6.53 1.46
C GLU A 13 -4.94 6.16 2.21
N GLU A 14 -4.98 6.14 3.55
CA GLU A 14 -3.80 5.80 4.38
C GLU A 14 -3.33 4.35 4.19
N TYR A 15 -4.25 3.45 3.81
CA TYR A 15 -3.94 2.04 3.61
C TYR A 15 -3.53 1.67 2.17
N ILE A 16 -3.48 2.64 1.25
CA ILE A 16 -3.21 2.37 -0.17
C ILE A 16 -1.84 1.69 -0.39
N ASP A 17 -0.81 2.10 0.31
CA ASP A 17 0.54 1.53 0.19
C ASP A 17 0.59 0.06 0.63
N HIS A 18 -0.13 -0.27 1.69
CA HIS A 18 -0.24 -1.64 2.18
C HIS A 18 -1.10 -2.50 1.25
N CYS A 19 -2.17 -1.94 0.72
CA CYS A 19 -2.99 -2.55 -0.32
C CYS A 19 -2.16 -2.84 -1.59
N CYS A 20 -1.33 -1.91 -2.04
CA CYS A 20 -0.42 -2.11 -3.16
C CYS A 20 0.60 -3.23 -2.89
N THR A 21 1.08 -3.37 -1.64
CA THR A 21 1.94 -4.49 -1.24
C THR A 21 1.20 -5.83 -1.37
N SER A 22 -0.05 -5.89 -0.92
CA SER A 22 -0.91 -7.07 -1.10
C SER A 22 -1.16 -7.37 -2.58
N ILE A 23 -1.50 -6.36 -3.38
CA ILE A 23 -1.71 -6.48 -4.84
C ILE A 23 -0.45 -7.03 -5.52
N VAL A 24 0.73 -6.49 -5.25
CA VAL A 24 1.98 -6.97 -5.85
C VAL A 24 2.26 -8.41 -5.44
N SER A 25 2.00 -8.79 -4.19
CA SER A 25 2.15 -10.17 -3.74
C SER A 25 1.23 -11.14 -4.52
N ILE A 26 -0.01 -10.72 -4.82
CA ILE A 26 -0.91 -11.49 -5.69
C ILE A 26 -0.30 -11.65 -7.08
N LEU A 27 0.12 -10.55 -7.69
CA LEU A 27 0.57 -10.53 -9.08
C LEU A 27 1.89 -11.28 -9.29
N GLU A 28 2.82 -11.20 -8.35
CA GLU A 28 4.08 -11.94 -8.40
C GLU A 28 3.88 -13.46 -8.35
N ASN A 29 2.90 -13.94 -7.58
CA ASN A 29 2.64 -15.37 -7.40
C ASN A 29 1.56 -15.94 -8.34
N ASN A 30 0.90 -15.08 -9.15
CA ASN A 30 -0.21 -15.49 -10.03
C ASN A 30 -0.10 -14.92 -11.45
N ARG A 31 1.11 -14.84 -12.00
CA ARG A 31 1.41 -14.23 -13.31
C ARG A 31 0.66 -14.87 -14.50
N SER A 32 0.18 -16.10 -14.35
CA SER A 32 -0.56 -16.83 -15.38
C SER A 32 -2.07 -16.54 -15.37
N LEU A 33 -2.57 -15.86 -14.34
CA LEU A 33 -3.99 -15.54 -14.17
C LEU A 33 -4.28 -14.15 -14.69
N ASN A 34 -5.47 -13.94 -15.23
CA ASN A 34 -6.01 -12.61 -15.49
C ASN A 34 -6.75 -12.14 -14.25
N ILE A 35 -6.40 -10.98 -13.73
CA ILE A 35 -6.93 -10.45 -12.46
C ILE A 35 -7.52 -9.07 -12.69
N SER A 36 -8.71 -8.81 -12.14
CA SER A 36 -9.27 -7.48 -12.04
C SER A 36 -9.35 -7.07 -10.57
N ILE A 37 -8.61 -6.05 -10.19
CA ILE A 37 -8.62 -5.48 -8.84
C ILE A 37 -9.64 -4.35 -8.77
N TYR A 38 -10.46 -4.37 -7.75
CA TYR A 38 -11.44 -3.32 -7.43
C TYR A 38 -11.14 -2.78 -6.03
N ILE A 39 -10.89 -1.49 -5.93
CA ILE A 39 -10.63 -0.80 -4.65
C ILE A 39 -11.84 0.03 -4.29
N LEU A 40 -12.52 -0.33 -3.21
CA LEU A 40 -13.63 0.42 -2.64
C LEU A 40 -13.06 1.42 -1.63
N THR A 41 -13.28 2.71 -1.86
CA THR A 41 -12.72 3.78 -1.01
C THR A 41 -13.65 4.99 -1.00
N ASP A 42 -13.53 5.86 -0.02
CA ASP A 42 -14.23 7.15 0.01
C ASP A 42 -13.45 8.26 -0.71
N CYS A 43 -12.15 8.12 -0.82
CA CYS A 43 -11.29 9.04 -1.58
C CYS A 43 -10.04 8.32 -2.10
N ILE A 44 -9.43 8.88 -3.15
CA ILE A 44 -8.17 8.40 -3.69
C ILE A 44 -7.39 9.57 -4.30
N SER A 45 -6.17 9.79 -3.83
CA SER A 45 -5.27 10.85 -4.31
C SER A 45 -4.79 10.60 -5.74
N LEU A 46 -4.26 11.65 -6.37
CA LEU A 46 -3.69 11.52 -7.70
C LEU A 46 -2.43 10.64 -7.68
N GLU A 47 -1.61 10.74 -6.64
CA GLU A 47 -0.41 9.96 -6.41
C GLU A 47 -0.73 8.47 -6.29
N SER A 48 -1.80 8.14 -5.56
CA SER A 48 -2.29 6.77 -5.42
C SER A 48 -2.79 6.21 -6.74
N LYS A 49 -3.51 7.01 -7.53
CA LYS A 49 -3.93 6.62 -8.90
C LYS A 49 -2.73 6.35 -9.80
N GLU A 50 -1.70 7.20 -9.75
CA GLU A 50 -0.46 7.01 -10.51
C GLU A 50 0.30 5.74 -10.09
N LEU A 51 0.33 5.45 -8.79
CA LEU A 51 0.94 4.22 -8.28
C LEU A 51 0.21 2.98 -8.79
N LEU A 52 -1.13 2.97 -8.73
CA LEU A 52 -1.94 1.88 -9.25
C LEU A 52 -1.75 1.69 -10.76
N GLN A 53 -1.71 2.79 -11.52
CA GLN A 53 -1.43 2.76 -12.95
C GLN A 53 -0.02 2.23 -13.25
N GLU A 54 0.99 2.59 -12.43
CA GLU A 54 2.34 2.06 -12.62
C GLU A 54 2.43 0.56 -12.29
N ILE A 55 1.62 0.05 -11.35
CA ILE A 55 1.48 -1.39 -11.12
C ILE A 55 0.91 -2.09 -12.37
N GLU A 56 -0.12 -1.54 -13.01
CA GLU A 56 -0.65 -2.09 -14.28
C GLU A 56 0.39 -2.07 -15.39
N ASN A 57 1.23 -1.04 -15.48
CA ASN A 57 2.31 -0.95 -16.47
C ASN A 57 3.38 -2.04 -16.25
N VAL A 58 3.62 -2.45 -15.00
CA VAL A 58 4.59 -3.50 -14.64
C VAL A 58 4.01 -4.90 -14.84
N PHE A 59 2.72 -5.08 -14.54
CA PHE A 59 2.05 -6.38 -14.56
C PHE A 59 0.92 -6.39 -15.62
N THR A 60 1.21 -6.94 -16.80
CA THR A 60 0.26 -6.93 -17.93
C THR A 60 -0.96 -7.85 -17.76
N CYS A 61 -1.00 -8.63 -16.69
CA CYS A 61 -2.10 -9.57 -16.39
C CYS A 61 -3.17 -8.97 -15.45
N VAL A 62 -3.10 -7.70 -15.13
CA VAL A 62 -4.02 -7.04 -14.19
C VAL A 62 -4.69 -5.81 -14.80
N THR A 63 -5.92 -5.57 -14.34
CA THR A 63 -6.61 -4.27 -14.45
C THR A 63 -6.95 -3.81 -13.04
N ILE A 64 -6.75 -2.51 -12.73
CA ILE A 64 -7.03 -1.95 -11.42
C ILE A 64 -8.04 -0.81 -11.56
N GLN A 65 -9.13 -0.92 -10.84
CA GLN A 65 -10.21 0.07 -10.82
C GLN A 65 -10.51 0.46 -9.38
N TRP A 66 -11.06 1.65 -9.18
CA TRP A 66 -11.54 2.11 -7.88
C TRP A 66 -12.97 2.61 -8.00
N GLU A 67 -13.72 2.37 -6.93
CA GLU A 67 -15.11 2.84 -6.80
C GLU A 67 -15.18 3.75 -5.57
N ILE A 68 -15.68 4.96 -5.78
CA ILE A 68 -15.87 5.93 -4.69
C ILE A 68 -17.19 5.64 -4.00
N ILE A 69 -17.12 5.22 -2.76
CA ILE A 69 -18.27 4.88 -1.93
C ILE A 69 -18.73 6.11 -1.16
N ASP A 70 -20.05 6.38 -1.21
CA ASP A 70 -20.65 7.37 -0.31
C ASP A 70 -20.54 6.89 1.14
N SER A 71 -19.55 7.42 1.85
CA SER A 71 -19.22 7.03 3.22
C SER A 71 -20.28 7.44 4.24
N GLU A 72 -21.14 8.41 3.95
CA GLU A 72 -22.11 8.94 4.93
C GLU A 72 -23.10 7.85 5.41
N SER A 73 -23.52 6.96 4.53
CA SER A 73 -24.40 5.84 4.89
C SER A 73 -23.74 4.80 5.80
N PHE A 74 -22.41 4.70 5.77
CA PHE A 74 -21.64 3.75 6.58
C PHE A 74 -21.07 4.35 7.86
N LYS A 75 -20.78 5.66 7.91
CA LYS A 75 -20.26 6.35 9.10
C LYS A 75 -21.14 6.16 10.34
N GLN A 76 -22.45 6.14 10.14
CA GLN A 76 -23.42 5.94 11.22
C GLN A 76 -23.39 4.52 11.81
N LEU A 77 -22.85 3.56 11.05
CA LEU A 77 -22.74 2.16 11.43
C LEU A 77 -21.39 1.83 12.11
N LYS A 78 -20.50 2.81 12.23
CA LYS A 78 -19.21 2.63 12.88
C LYS A 78 -19.32 2.69 14.40
N LYS A 79 -18.70 1.72 15.08
CA LYS A 79 -18.59 1.73 16.54
C LYS A 79 -17.64 2.82 17.00
N LYS A 80 -18.07 3.66 17.95
CA LYS A 80 -17.22 4.73 18.50
C LYS A 80 -16.05 4.14 19.30
N GLY A 81 -14.81 4.62 19.02
CA GLY A 81 -13.61 4.28 19.80
C GLY A 81 -12.90 2.96 19.38
N GLY A 82 -13.36 2.29 18.33
CA GLY A 82 -12.66 1.11 17.78
C GLY A 82 -11.52 1.49 16.79
N TYR A 83 -10.56 0.58 16.60
CA TYR A 83 -9.53 0.70 15.54
C TYR A 83 -10.05 0.27 14.16
N ILE A 84 -11.22 -0.38 14.10
CA ILE A 84 -11.87 -0.78 12.85
C ILE A 84 -12.53 0.45 12.24
N THR A 85 -12.25 0.73 10.97
CA THR A 85 -12.83 1.86 10.24
C THR A 85 -14.11 1.45 9.51
N GLU A 86 -14.94 2.43 9.12
CA GLU A 86 -16.14 2.20 8.32
C GLU A 86 -15.87 1.55 6.96
N HIS A 87 -14.65 1.66 6.46
CA HIS A 87 -14.24 1.08 5.17
C HIS A 87 -14.41 -0.44 5.14
N THR A 88 -14.25 -1.12 6.30
CA THR A 88 -14.50 -2.57 6.36
C THR A 88 -15.93 -2.94 5.97
N LEU A 89 -16.89 -2.04 6.19
CA LEU A 89 -18.30 -2.25 5.84
C LEU A 89 -18.58 -2.17 4.33
N TYR A 90 -17.67 -1.56 3.54
CA TYR A 90 -17.87 -1.43 2.08
C TYR A 90 -17.95 -2.80 1.39
N ARG A 91 -17.38 -3.87 2.00
CA ARG A 91 -17.51 -5.23 1.49
C ARG A 91 -18.96 -5.71 1.38
N TYR A 92 -19.90 -5.13 2.16
CA TYR A 92 -21.31 -5.46 2.06
C TYR A 92 -21.93 -5.05 0.72
N ALA A 93 -21.44 -3.96 0.14
CA ALA A 93 -21.98 -3.39 -1.08
C ALA A 93 -21.51 -4.08 -2.38
N ILE A 94 -20.50 -4.94 -2.32
CA ILE A 94 -19.87 -5.54 -3.51
C ILE A 94 -20.91 -6.20 -4.42
N ALA A 95 -21.82 -6.97 -3.84
CA ALA A 95 -22.79 -7.73 -4.63
C ALA A 95 -23.74 -6.82 -5.43
N ASP A 96 -24.18 -5.70 -4.85
CA ASP A 96 -25.16 -4.81 -5.48
C ASP A 96 -24.49 -3.78 -6.39
N LEU A 97 -23.26 -3.32 -6.05
CA LEU A 97 -22.50 -2.39 -6.90
C LEU A 97 -22.00 -3.06 -8.19
N PHE A 98 -21.76 -4.37 -8.18
CA PHE A 98 -21.23 -5.09 -9.34
C PHE A 98 -22.20 -6.18 -9.82
N PRO A 99 -23.37 -5.80 -10.37
CA PRO A 99 -24.46 -6.73 -10.72
C PRO A 99 -24.06 -7.75 -11.82
N ASN A 100 -23.06 -7.44 -12.61
CA ASN A 100 -22.59 -8.30 -13.70
C ASN A 100 -21.59 -9.39 -13.23
N LEU A 101 -21.16 -9.36 -11.97
CA LEU A 101 -20.28 -10.37 -11.39
C LEU A 101 -21.09 -11.38 -10.57
N ASP A 102 -20.90 -12.66 -10.82
CA ASP A 102 -21.57 -13.72 -10.06
C ASP A 102 -20.73 -14.21 -8.86
N LYS A 103 -19.42 -14.01 -8.91
CA LYS A 103 -18.46 -14.47 -7.89
C LYS A 103 -17.31 -13.49 -7.76
N ALA A 104 -16.77 -13.32 -6.56
CA ALA A 104 -15.62 -12.48 -6.30
C ALA A 104 -14.78 -12.98 -5.13
N LEU A 105 -13.50 -12.59 -5.10
CA LEU A 105 -12.64 -12.75 -3.93
C LEU A 105 -12.52 -11.39 -3.23
N TYR A 106 -12.86 -11.32 -1.94
CA TYR A 106 -12.61 -10.17 -1.11
C TYR A 106 -11.38 -10.42 -0.24
N LEU A 107 -10.50 -9.44 -0.14
CA LEU A 107 -9.26 -9.48 0.64
C LEU A 107 -9.11 -8.19 1.47
N ASP A 108 -8.74 -8.33 2.74
CA ASP A 108 -8.24 -7.20 3.52
C ASP A 108 -6.88 -6.73 2.98
N ALA A 109 -6.52 -5.48 3.22
CA ALA A 109 -5.30 -4.88 2.66
C ALA A 109 -4.02 -5.23 3.45
N ASP A 110 -4.17 -5.82 4.63
CA ASP A 110 -3.09 -6.18 5.54
C ASP A 110 -2.71 -7.67 5.43
N LEU A 111 -2.59 -8.16 4.21
CA LEU A 111 -2.22 -9.53 3.94
C LEU A 111 -1.17 -9.65 2.82
N VAL A 112 -0.57 -10.82 2.72
CA VAL A 112 0.39 -11.17 1.67
C VAL A 112 0.00 -12.52 1.09
N ILE A 113 -0.04 -12.58 -0.24
CA ILE A 113 -0.25 -13.82 -0.99
C ILE A 113 1.12 -14.42 -1.32
N ASN A 114 1.36 -15.65 -0.85
CA ASN A 114 2.63 -16.37 -0.99
C ASN A 114 2.55 -17.57 -1.93
N GLY A 115 1.41 -17.75 -2.61
CA GLY A 115 1.18 -18.87 -3.53
C GLY A 115 0.03 -18.61 -4.49
N SER A 116 -0.40 -19.66 -5.21
CA SER A 116 -1.49 -19.57 -6.17
C SER A 116 -2.85 -19.49 -5.49
N ILE A 117 -3.66 -18.49 -5.91
CA ILE A 117 -5.06 -18.37 -5.51
C ILE A 117 -6.03 -19.09 -6.45
N GLU A 118 -5.53 -19.70 -7.53
CA GLU A 118 -6.37 -20.37 -8.51
C GLU A 118 -7.23 -21.49 -7.89
N PRO A 119 -6.69 -22.37 -7.02
CA PRO A 119 -7.51 -23.42 -6.40
C PRO A 119 -8.59 -22.84 -5.45
N LEU A 120 -8.34 -21.72 -4.79
CA LEU A 120 -9.35 -21.01 -4.00
C LEU A 120 -10.46 -20.47 -4.91
N TRP A 121 -10.08 -19.86 -6.03
CA TRP A 121 -11.03 -19.32 -7.00
C TRP A 121 -11.92 -20.40 -7.63
N GLU A 122 -11.40 -21.59 -7.87
CA GLU A 122 -12.13 -22.70 -8.50
C GLU A 122 -13.15 -23.38 -7.57
N LEU A 123 -13.14 -23.08 -6.26
CA LEU A 123 -14.09 -23.68 -5.33
C LEU A 123 -15.53 -23.37 -5.74
N ASP A 124 -16.35 -24.41 -5.76
CA ASP A 124 -17.80 -24.29 -5.94
C ASP A 124 -18.46 -23.71 -4.68
N LEU A 125 -19.32 -22.72 -4.88
CA LEU A 125 -20.12 -22.06 -3.83
C LEU A 125 -21.63 -22.38 -3.95
N GLU A 126 -22.02 -23.41 -4.68
CA GLU A 126 -23.44 -23.76 -4.77
C GLU A 126 -24.03 -24.03 -3.38
N GLY A 127 -25.12 -23.35 -3.03
CA GLY A 127 -25.77 -23.41 -1.73
C GLY A 127 -25.13 -22.57 -0.61
N TYR A 128 -24.02 -21.88 -0.86
CA TYR A 128 -23.33 -21.03 0.10
C TYR A 128 -23.30 -19.57 -0.36
N TYR A 129 -23.38 -18.64 0.59
CA TYR A 129 -23.20 -17.20 0.34
C TYR A 129 -21.72 -16.82 0.23
N CYS A 130 -20.88 -17.47 1.04
CA CYS A 130 -19.45 -17.23 1.01
C CYS A 130 -18.68 -18.47 1.50
N ALA A 131 -17.36 -18.43 1.22
CA ALA A 131 -16.41 -19.34 1.86
C ALA A 131 -15.34 -18.51 2.60
N GLY A 132 -14.87 -19.04 3.73
CA GLY A 132 -13.83 -18.42 4.55
C GLY A 132 -13.19 -19.41 5.50
N VAL A 133 -12.13 -18.98 6.17
CA VAL A 133 -11.37 -19.78 7.13
C VAL A 133 -11.93 -19.56 8.53
N ASP A 134 -12.10 -20.64 9.31
CA ASP A 134 -12.52 -20.58 10.70
C ASP A 134 -11.59 -19.70 11.54
N ASP A 135 -12.17 -18.77 12.31
CA ASP A 135 -11.42 -17.89 13.20
C ASP A 135 -11.07 -18.60 14.52
N ILE A 136 -9.85 -19.11 14.57
CA ILE A 136 -9.35 -19.87 15.72
C ILE A 136 -9.31 -19.03 17.00
N PHE A 137 -9.01 -17.72 16.89
CA PHE A 137 -8.98 -16.82 18.04
C PHE A 137 -10.37 -16.68 18.67
N ILE A 138 -11.39 -16.42 17.85
CA ILE A 138 -12.80 -16.32 18.30
C ILE A 138 -13.28 -17.62 18.94
N ARG A 139 -12.84 -18.76 18.40
CA ARG A 139 -13.15 -20.07 18.99
C ARG A 139 -12.52 -20.23 20.38
N ARG A 140 -11.25 -19.85 20.55
CA ARG A 140 -10.52 -19.96 21.83
C ARG A 140 -11.14 -19.13 22.96
N ILE A 141 -11.60 -17.91 22.65
CA ILE A 141 -12.21 -17.01 23.65
C ILE A 141 -13.70 -17.28 23.86
N ASN A 142 -14.27 -18.27 23.17
CA ASN A 142 -15.68 -18.64 23.26
C ASN A 142 -16.69 -17.50 22.96
N TYR A 143 -16.25 -16.55 22.11
CA TYR A 143 -17.01 -15.35 21.77
C TYR A 143 -18.32 -15.64 21.03
N ARG A 144 -18.40 -16.77 20.30
CA ARG A 144 -19.58 -17.18 19.54
C ARG A 144 -20.86 -17.23 20.37
N LYS A 145 -20.77 -17.48 21.70
CA LYS A 145 -21.94 -17.49 22.61
C LYS A 145 -22.58 -16.11 22.73
N ILE A 146 -21.80 -15.04 22.66
CA ILE A 146 -22.32 -13.66 22.72
C ILE A 146 -23.18 -13.36 21.48
N LEU A 147 -22.84 -13.98 20.33
CA LEU A 147 -23.57 -13.86 19.08
C LEU A 147 -24.72 -14.87 18.93
N GLU A 148 -25.02 -15.64 19.97
CA GLU A 148 -26.06 -16.69 19.95
C GLU A 148 -25.80 -17.77 18.87
N LEU A 149 -24.54 -17.99 18.53
CA LEU A 149 -24.11 -19.06 17.65
C LEU A 149 -23.91 -20.35 18.45
N THR A 150 -24.38 -21.45 17.89
CA THR A 150 -24.22 -22.78 18.48
C THR A 150 -22.86 -23.40 18.16
N GLU A 151 -22.53 -24.53 18.75
CA GLU A 151 -21.30 -25.28 18.44
C GLU A 151 -21.26 -25.82 17.01
N LYS A 152 -22.42 -25.97 16.37
CA LYS A 152 -22.55 -26.44 14.97
C LYS A 152 -22.35 -25.30 13.96
N ASP A 153 -22.49 -24.05 14.40
CA ASP A 153 -22.32 -22.89 13.56
C ASP A 153 -20.82 -22.56 13.39
N VAL A 154 -20.41 -22.28 12.19
CA VAL A 154 -19.05 -21.83 11.89
C VAL A 154 -18.93 -20.33 12.16
N TYR A 155 -17.72 -19.89 12.48
CA TYR A 155 -17.39 -18.48 12.58
C TYR A 155 -16.07 -18.24 11.84
N ILE A 156 -16.15 -17.59 10.67
CA ILE A 156 -15.00 -17.34 9.81
C ILE A 156 -14.39 -15.95 10.07
N ASN A 157 -13.11 -15.84 9.82
CA ASN A 157 -12.45 -14.54 9.71
C ASN A 157 -12.84 -13.89 8.38
N ALA A 158 -13.24 -12.60 8.44
CA ALA A 158 -13.78 -11.88 7.28
C ALA A 158 -12.72 -11.25 6.35
N GLY A 159 -11.43 -11.38 6.67
CA GLY A 159 -10.37 -10.77 5.86
C GLY A 159 -10.06 -11.48 4.54
N VAL A 160 -10.53 -12.74 4.37
CA VAL A 160 -10.48 -13.47 3.12
C VAL A 160 -11.83 -14.14 2.90
N LEU A 161 -12.56 -13.69 1.89
CA LEU A 161 -13.90 -14.22 1.56
C LEU A 161 -14.01 -14.52 0.07
N LEU A 162 -14.34 -15.75 -0.27
CA LEU A 162 -14.84 -16.06 -1.60
C LEU A 162 -16.37 -15.87 -1.58
N LEU A 163 -16.89 -14.94 -2.38
CA LEU A 163 -18.27 -14.48 -2.32
C LEU A 163 -19.09 -15.00 -3.50
N ASN A 164 -20.28 -15.53 -3.24
CA ASN A 164 -21.31 -15.86 -4.22
C ASN A 164 -22.21 -14.63 -4.39
N LEU A 165 -21.77 -13.68 -5.23
CA LEU A 165 -22.45 -12.40 -5.40
C LEU A 165 -23.89 -12.57 -5.94
N LYS A 166 -24.11 -13.59 -6.78
CA LYS A 166 -25.44 -13.90 -7.32
C LYS A 166 -26.45 -14.22 -6.23
N ASP A 167 -26.12 -15.11 -5.31
CA ASP A 167 -27.03 -15.51 -4.22
C ASP A 167 -27.12 -14.44 -3.14
N LEU A 168 -26.05 -13.68 -2.87
CA LEU A 168 -26.07 -12.53 -1.98
C LEU A 168 -27.09 -11.47 -2.44
N ARG A 169 -27.13 -11.14 -3.75
CA ARG A 169 -28.11 -10.22 -4.35
C ARG A 169 -29.52 -10.80 -4.27
N LYS A 170 -29.67 -12.05 -4.73
CA LYS A 170 -30.97 -12.73 -4.77
C LYS A 170 -31.69 -12.69 -3.41
N ASP A 171 -30.95 -12.93 -2.34
CA ASP A 171 -31.46 -13.03 -0.99
C ASP A 171 -31.35 -11.72 -0.19
N LYS A 172 -30.94 -10.61 -0.85
CA LYS A 172 -30.80 -9.24 -0.31
C LYS A 172 -29.93 -9.20 0.96
N ILE A 173 -28.78 -9.85 0.91
CA ILE A 173 -27.94 -10.01 2.08
C ILE A 173 -27.32 -8.67 2.53
N GLN A 174 -27.02 -7.74 1.62
CA GLN A 174 -26.55 -6.40 1.99
C GLN A 174 -27.51 -5.70 2.94
N GLU A 175 -28.82 -5.66 2.62
CA GLU A 175 -29.83 -5.02 3.46
C GLU A 175 -29.83 -5.62 4.88
N LYS A 176 -29.74 -6.96 4.96
CA LYS A 176 -29.72 -7.70 6.25
C LYS A 176 -28.46 -7.40 7.05
N LEU A 177 -27.29 -7.32 6.40
CA LEU A 177 -26.02 -6.97 7.05
C LEU A 177 -26.06 -5.55 7.62
N LEU A 178 -26.50 -4.56 6.84
CA LEU A 178 -26.65 -3.18 7.30
C LEU A 178 -27.62 -3.07 8.47
N GLN A 179 -28.77 -3.74 8.39
CA GLN A 179 -29.74 -3.79 9.48
C GLN A 179 -29.15 -4.43 10.75
N HIS A 180 -28.46 -5.57 10.60
CA HIS A 180 -27.82 -6.25 11.73
C HIS A 180 -26.79 -5.34 12.40
N THR A 181 -25.87 -4.74 11.62
CA THR A 181 -24.83 -3.85 12.13
C THR A 181 -25.44 -2.65 12.87
N SER A 182 -26.53 -2.08 12.35
CA SER A 182 -27.23 -0.97 13.02
C SER A 182 -27.84 -1.39 14.38
N ILE A 183 -28.48 -2.55 14.45
CA ILE A 183 -29.14 -3.05 15.67
C ILE A 183 -28.12 -3.44 16.74
N TYR A 184 -27.03 -4.10 16.33
CA TYR A 184 -26.06 -4.73 17.22
C TYR A 184 -24.73 -4.01 17.36
N ILE A 185 -24.66 -2.74 16.95
CA ILE A 185 -23.46 -1.90 16.94
C ILE A 185 -22.68 -1.87 18.27
N ASN A 186 -23.38 -1.99 19.40
CA ASN A 186 -22.78 -2.00 20.74
C ASN A 186 -22.45 -3.39 21.25
N ARG A 187 -23.09 -4.45 20.72
CA ARG A 187 -22.84 -5.85 21.09
C ARG A 187 -21.65 -6.42 20.34
N ASP A 188 -21.62 -6.18 19.02
CA ASP A 188 -20.67 -6.79 18.11
C ASP A 188 -19.28 -6.14 18.25
N GLN A 189 -18.30 -6.95 18.66
CA GLN A 189 -16.93 -6.46 18.88
C GLN A 189 -16.14 -6.39 17.58
N TYR A 190 -16.43 -7.32 16.66
CA TYR A 190 -15.75 -7.44 15.36
C TYR A 190 -16.65 -6.98 14.20
N GLN A 191 -17.64 -6.14 14.51
CA GLN A 191 -18.53 -5.41 13.58
C GLN A 191 -18.96 -6.22 12.35
N ASP A 192 -18.31 -5.98 11.21
CA ASP A 192 -18.63 -6.61 9.92
C ASP A 192 -18.42 -8.12 9.93
N GLN A 193 -17.38 -8.60 10.60
CA GLN A 193 -17.13 -10.04 10.75
C GLN A 193 -18.28 -10.72 11.54
N ASP A 194 -18.75 -10.10 12.61
CA ASP A 194 -19.88 -10.60 13.41
C ASP A 194 -21.16 -10.64 12.59
N ALA A 195 -21.45 -9.55 11.86
CA ALA A 195 -22.65 -9.46 11.03
C ALA A 195 -22.64 -10.54 9.92
N ILE A 196 -21.52 -10.73 9.23
CA ILE A 196 -21.38 -11.75 8.18
C ILE A 196 -21.65 -13.14 8.77
N ASN A 197 -21.04 -13.48 9.91
CA ASN A 197 -21.20 -14.78 10.54
C ASN A 197 -22.63 -15.02 11.05
N CYS A 198 -23.31 -14.01 11.56
CA CYS A 198 -24.70 -14.10 12.00
C CYS A 198 -25.68 -14.22 10.82
N ILE A 199 -25.54 -13.37 9.81
CA ILE A 199 -26.51 -13.30 8.69
C ILE A 199 -26.31 -14.44 7.71
N CYS A 200 -25.05 -14.86 7.45
CA CYS A 200 -24.76 -15.97 6.54
C CYS A 200 -24.77 -17.34 7.24
N LYS A 201 -25.20 -17.40 8.50
CA LYS A 201 -25.30 -18.64 9.29
C LYS A 201 -25.94 -19.79 8.48
N GLY A 202 -25.29 -20.95 8.49
CA GLY A 202 -25.72 -22.15 7.74
C GLY A 202 -25.43 -22.12 6.22
N LYS A 203 -24.93 -20.99 5.71
CA LYS A 203 -24.54 -20.82 4.28
C LYS A 203 -23.10 -20.34 4.12
N ILE A 204 -22.24 -20.68 5.06
CA ILE A 204 -20.79 -20.41 5.00
C ILE A 204 -20.08 -21.74 4.75
N LYS A 205 -19.24 -21.78 3.72
CA LYS A 205 -18.37 -22.90 3.41
C LYS A 205 -17.02 -22.73 4.08
N LEU A 206 -16.59 -23.68 4.91
CA LEU A 206 -15.25 -23.66 5.47
C LEU A 206 -14.22 -24.06 4.44
N ILE A 207 -13.10 -23.34 4.42
CA ILE A 207 -11.93 -23.62 3.60
C ILE A 207 -10.68 -23.82 4.48
N PRO A 208 -9.62 -24.48 3.95
CA PRO A 208 -8.39 -24.71 4.69
C PRO A 208 -7.73 -23.40 5.17
N ASN A 209 -7.10 -23.44 6.34
CA ASN A 209 -6.44 -22.28 6.97
C ASN A 209 -5.26 -21.72 6.14
N ILE A 210 -4.71 -22.48 5.21
CA ILE A 210 -3.67 -21.99 4.29
C ILE A 210 -4.12 -20.79 3.45
N TYR A 211 -5.44 -20.56 3.32
CA TYR A 211 -6.03 -19.44 2.58
C TYR A 211 -6.37 -18.21 3.45
N ASN A 212 -6.15 -18.26 4.75
CA ASN A 212 -6.23 -17.11 5.66
C ASN A 212 -5.52 -17.45 6.97
N PHE A 213 -4.22 -17.63 6.89
CA PHE A 213 -3.38 -17.87 8.05
C PHE A 213 -3.20 -16.58 8.83
N THR A 214 -3.84 -16.49 10.00
CA THR A 214 -3.80 -15.28 10.82
C THR A 214 -2.62 -15.28 11.77
N THR A 215 -2.10 -14.10 12.11
CA THR A 215 -0.97 -13.95 13.04
C THR A 215 -1.31 -14.30 14.50
N SER A 216 -2.57 -14.60 14.79
CA SER A 216 -2.99 -15.16 16.07
C SER A 216 -2.64 -16.64 16.25
N GLU A 217 -2.17 -17.32 15.20
CA GLU A 217 -1.67 -18.69 15.25
C GLU A 217 -0.24 -18.77 15.80
N THR A 218 0.08 -19.84 16.52
CA THR A 218 1.18 -19.84 17.51
C THR A 218 2.55 -20.32 17.03
N LEU A 219 2.74 -20.68 15.76
CA LEU A 219 4.02 -21.16 15.25
C LEU A 219 4.34 -20.53 13.89
N HIS A 220 5.40 -19.75 13.85
CA HIS A 220 5.85 -19.02 12.66
C HIS A 220 7.28 -19.43 12.30
N THR A 221 7.47 -20.63 11.74
CA THR A 221 8.76 -21.03 11.17
C THR A 221 8.74 -20.87 9.65
N PRO A 222 9.88 -20.64 8.99
CA PRO A 222 9.94 -20.56 7.53
C PRO A 222 9.36 -21.79 6.81
N GLU A 223 9.60 -22.98 7.37
CA GLU A 223 9.11 -24.26 6.81
C GLU A 223 7.59 -24.34 6.89
N MET A 224 6.99 -23.88 7.98
CA MET A 224 5.54 -23.84 8.13
C MET A 224 4.91 -22.87 7.14
N LEU A 225 5.55 -21.73 6.87
CA LEU A 225 5.03 -20.70 5.98
C LEU A 225 5.14 -21.07 4.49
N SER A 226 5.96 -22.07 4.13
CA SER A 226 6.12 -22.50 2.72
C SER A 226 4.81 -23.00 2.11
N ASP A 227 3.93 -23.61 2.89
CA ASP A 227 2.67 -24.19 2.45
C ASP A 227 1.50 -23.21 2.57
N ILE A 228 1.70 -22.06 3.23
CA ILE A 228 0.65 -21.07 3.42
C ILE A 228 0.51 -20.20 2.17
N ILE A 229 -0.71 -20.11 1.66
CA ILE A 229 -1.03 -19.33 0.46
C ILE A 229 -1.29 -17.86 0.80
N ILE A 230 -2.09 -17.59 1.85
CA ILE A 230 -2.43 -16.23 2.28
C ILE A 230 -2.09 -16.06 3.75
N ILE A 231 -1.18 -15.12 4.04
CA ILE A 231 -0.83 -14.70 5.39
C ILE A 231 -1.55 -13.38 5.68
N HIS A 232 -2.33 -13.35 6.76
CA HIS A 232 -3.12 -12.21 7.18
C HIS A 232 -2.58 -11.64 8.49
N TYR A 233 -2.09 -10.41 8.46
CA TYR A 233 -1.48 -9.71 9.60
C TYR A 233 -2.57 -9.08 10.48
N THR A 234 -3.34 -9.93 11.18
CA THR A 234 -4.42 -9.49 12.08
C THR A 234 -3.90 -8.76 13.31
N GLY A 235 -4.80 -7.98 13.96
CA GLY A 235 -4.46 -7.19 15.15
C GLY A 235 -3.96 -5.79 14.85
N SER A 236 -3.69 -4.99 15.90
CA SER A 236 -3.31 -3.58 15.79
C SER A 236 -1.85 -3.34 15.44
N ILE A 237 -0.95 -4.28 15.82
CA ILE A 237 0.47 -4.18 15.48
C ILE A 237 0.71 -4.89 14.16
N LYS A 238 1.18 -4.14 13.18
CA LYS A 238 1.32 -4.58 11.78
C LYS A 238 2.79 -4.77 11.38
N PRO A 239 3.10 -5.54 10.31
CA PRO A 239 4.47 -5.85 9.90
C PRO A 239 5.29 -4.61 9.49
N TRP A 240 4.66 -3.49 9.19
CA TRP A 240 5.31 -2.22 8.90
C TRP A 240 5.63 -1.40 10.16
N HIS A 241 5.14 -1.80 11.35
CA HIS A 241 5.52 -1.20 12.61
C HIS A 241 6.88 -1.74 13.09
N GLN A 242 7.64 -0.89 13.78
CA GLN A 242 8.97 -1.26 14.27
C GLN A 242 8.91 -2.40 15.31
N GLU A 243 7.91 -2.34 16.18
CA GLU A 243 7.66 -3.26 17.29
C GLU A 243 6.97 -4.58 16.89
N TYR A 244 6.79 -4.85 15.58
CA TYR A 244 6.15 -6.09 15.13
C TYR A 244 6.96 -7.32 15.59
N PRO A 245 6.36 -8.26 16.34
CA PRO A 245 7.12 -9.24 17.11
C PRO A 245 7.63 -10.45 16.28
N TRP A 246 7.05 -10.72 15.11
CA TRP A 246 7.34 -11.92 14.33
C TRP A 246 8.21 -11.60 13.12
N GLN A 247 9.53 -11.79 13.29
CA GLN A 247 10.54 -11.41 12.32
C GLN A 247 10.33 -12.08 10.94
N VAL A 248 10.04 -13.38 10.91
CA VAL A 248 9.85 -14.13 9.66
C VAL A 248 8.67 -13.59 8.85
N LEU A 249 7.56 -13.27 9.53
CA LEU A 249 6.39 -12.67 8.88
C LEU A 249 6.67 -11.24 8.42
N LYS A 250 7.45 -10.47 9.19
CA LYS A 250 7.89 -9.13 8.80
C LYS A 250 8.77 -9.17 7.54
N GLU A 251 9.71 -10.09 7.48
CA GLU A 251 10.58 -10.28 6.30
C GLU A 251 9.79 -10.63 5.04
N LEU A 252 8.76 -11.46 5.17
CA LEU A 252 7.89 -11.81 4.06
C LEU A 252 7.10 -10.58 3.55
N TYR A 253 6.55 -9.77 4.45
CA TYR A 253 5.93 -8.50 4.08
C TYR A 253 6.93 -7.57 3.40
N CYS A 254 8.10 -7.38 3.99
CA CYS A 254 9.16 -6.50 3.47
C CYS A 254 9.63 -6.93 2.06
N LYS A 255 9.65 -8.23 1.76
CA LYS A 255 9.96 -8.74 0.42
C LYS A 255 9.05 -8.08 -0.64
N TYR A 256 7.72 -8.13 -0.47
CA TYR A 256 6.78 -7.56 -1.43
C TYR A 256 6.70 -6.04 -1.35
N ASN A 257 6.84 -5.47 -0.16
CA ASN A 257 6.92 -4.01 0.00
C ASN A 257 8.16 -3.44 -0.72
N SER A 258 9.27 -4.18 -0.80
CA SER A 258 10.43 -3.74 -1.58
C SER A 258 10.17 -3.69 -3.08
N SER A 259 9.28 -4.55 -3.59
CA SER A 259 8.84 -4.49 -5.00
C SER A 259 7.99 -3.24 -5.27
N ILE A 260 7.10 -2.87 -4.34
CA ILE A 260 6.36 -1.60 -4.42
C ILE A 260 7.30 -0.40 -4.38
N ASN A 261 8.30 -0.40 -3.52
CA ASN A 261 9.27 0.71 -3.44
C ASN A 261 10.01 0.91 -4.77
N LYS A 262 10.39 -0.18 -5.46
CA LYS A 262 10.98 -0.10 -6.81
C LYS A 262 10.01 0.47 -7.86
N ILE A 263 8.71 0.26 -7.69
CA ILE A 263 7.69 0.85 -8.56
C ILE A 263 7.54 2.35 -8.24
N LYS A 264 7.49 2.72 -6.97
CA LYS A 264 7.45 4.12 -6.53
C LYS A 264 8.67 4.92 -6.99
N ASP A 265 9.87 4.31 -6.99
CA ASP A 265 11.09 4.97 -7.49
C ASP A 265 10.90 5.55 -8.90
N ARG A 266 10.06 4.92 -9.74
CA ARG A 266 9.77 5.41 -11.09
C ARG A 266 8.89 6.66 -11.12
N LEU A 267 8.21 6.95 -10.02
CA LEU A 267 7.29 8.09 -9.89
C LEU A 267 7.95 9.31 -9.23
N LEU A 268 9.11 9.14 -8.56
CA LEU A 268 9.73 10.17 -7.74
C LEU A 268 9.99 11.49 -8.48
N SER A 269 10.51 11.44 -9.71
CA SER A 269 10.73 12.66 -10.51
C SER A 269 9.42 13.37 -10.82
N ARG A 270 8.40 12.63 -11.20
CA ARG A 270 7.07 13.19 -11.51
C ARG A 270 6.43 13.82 -10.28
N TRP A 271 6.55 13.17 -9.14
CA TRP A 271 6.05 13.71 -7.88
C TRP A 271 6.81 14.98 -7.45
N MET A 272 8.14 15.00 -7.61
CA MET A 272 8.94 16.18 -7.32
C MET A 272 8.62 17.36 -8.26
N GLU A 273 8.45 17.10 -9.57
CA GLU A 273 8.01 18.12 -10.54
C GLU A 273 6.65 18.71 -10.12
N ARG A 274 5.68 17.87 -9.80
CA ARG A 274 4.36 18.32 -9.30
C ARG A 274 4.46 19.10 -7.99
N THR A 275 5.28 18.67 -7.06
CA THR A 275 5.52 19.41 -5.79
C THR A 275 5.98 20.83 -6.09
N ILE A 276 6.95 20.98 -6.99
CA ILE A 276 7.45 22.29 -7.39
C ILE A 276 6.35 23.14 -8.05
N GLU A 277 5.56 22.54 -8.95
CA GLU A 277 4.44 23.24 -9.62
C GLU A 277 3.37 23.71 -8.62
N LEU A 278 2.99 22.87 -7.66
CA LEU A 278 2.01 23.19 -6.62
C LEU A 278 2.48 24.35 -5.75
N PHE A 279 3.73 24.35 -5.25
CA PHE A 279 4.28 25.48 -4.49
C PHE A 279 4.35 26.77 -5.31
N GLN A 280 4.76 26.69 -6.58
CA GLN A 280 4.79 27.86 -7.45
C GLN A 280 3.38 28.43 -7.72
N LEU A 281 2.40 27.55 -7.87
CA LEU A 281 1.01 27.97 -8.09
C LEU A 281 0.41 28.57 -6.81
N SER A 282 0.60 27.92 -5.66
CA SER A 282 0.18 28.45 -4.35
C SER A 282 0.74 29.85 -4.12
N GLN A 283 2.03 30.07 -4.37
CA GLN A 283 2.65 31.39 -4.21
C GLN A 283 2.05 32.46 -5.14
N LYS A 284 1.64 32.07 -6.38
CA LYS A 284 1.02 32.98 -7.34
C LYS A 284 -0.43 33.32 -7.01
N THR A 285 -1.16 32.36 -6.45
CA THR A 285 -2.61 32.48 -6.20
C THR A 285 -2.95 32.79 -4.75
N ASN A 286 -1.98 32.72 -3.82
CA ASN A 286 -2.16 32.72 -2.37
C ASN A 286 -3.16 31.65 -1.89
N ASP A 287 -3.13 30.48 -2.54
CA ASP A 287 -4.00 29.35 -2.23
C ASP A 287 -3.30 28.40 -1.26
N THR A 288 -3.80 28.35 -0.04
CA THR A 288 -3.25 27.52 1.06
C THR A 288 -3.54 26.02 0.87
N GLU A 289 -4.61 25.64 0.16
CA GLU A 289 -4.90 24.22 -0.11
C GLU A 289 -3.85 23.62 -1.06
N LEU A 290 -3.38 24.42 -2.04
CA LEU A 290 -2.30 24.00 -2.93
C LEU A 290 -0.97 23.87 -2.18
N GLU A 291 -0.70 24.76 -1.21
CA GLU A 291 0.50 24.68 -0.37
C GLU A 291 0.49 23.43 0.51
N GLU A 292 -0.62 23.17 1.20
CA GLU A 292 -0.80 21.94 2.00
C GLU A 292 -0.67 20.67 1.14
N GLY A 293 -1.20 20.70 -0.08
CA GLY A 293 -1.04 19.62 -1.04
C GLY A 293 0.42 19.37 -1.44
N ALA A 294 1.17 20.44 -1.68
CA ALA A 294 2.60 20.40 -1.98
C ALA A 294 3.41 19.85 -0.81
N ASP A 295 3.11 20.31 0.43
CA ASP A 295 3.77 19.84 1.66
C ASP A 295 3.54 18.35 1.89
N LYS A 296 2.31 17.88 1.74
CA LYS A 296 1.97 16.45 1.86
C LYS A 296 2.74 15.60 0.86
N LEU A 297 2.82 16.06 -0.39
CA LEU A 297 3.55 15.34 -1.44
C LEU A 297 5.07 15.37 -1.19
N LEU A 298 5.63 16.50 -0.76
CA LEU A 298 7.04 16.60 -0.40
C LEU A 298 7.40 15.66 0.75
N ASN A 299 6.58 15.62 1.80
CA ASN A 299 6.79 14.70 2.92
C ASN A 299 6.74 13.24 2.45
N LYS A 300 5.78 12.87 1.60
CA LYS A 300 5.69 11.52 1.01
C LYS A 300 6.95 11.15 0.22
N ILE A 301 7.53 12.08 -0.54
CA ILE A 301 8.80 11.88 -1.25
C ILE A 301 9.95 11.68 -0.26
N ILE A 302 10.04 12.52 0.77
CA ILE A 302 11.11 12.45 1.78
C ILE A 302 11.03 11.13 2.56
N ASP A 303 9.85 10.73 2.99
CA ASP A 303 9.63 9.46 3.70
C ASP A 303 10.01 8.24 2.87
N HIS A 304 9.88 8.35 1.53
CA HIS A 304 10.32 7.31 0.61
C HIS A 304 11.85 7.30 0.42
N CYS A 305 12.54 8.40 0.69
CA CYS A 305 14.00 8.49 0.56
C CYS A 305 14.69 7.58 1.56
N SER A 306 15.35 6.54 1.06
CA SER A 306 16.14 5.60 1.84
C SER A 306 17.43 5.25 1.09
N PRO A 307 18.43 4.65 1.72
CA PRO A 307 19.63 4.17 1.02
C PRO A 307 19.37 3.15 -0.09
N ALA A 308 18.16 2.58 -0.15
CA ALA A 308 17.75 1.65 -1.20
C ALA A 308 17.28 2.36 -2.49
N VAL A 309 16.92 3.66 -2.41
CA VAL A 309 16.57 4.47 -3.58
C VAL A 309 17.81 4.66 -4.45
N PRO A 310 17.71 4.46 -5.78
CA PRO A 310 18.83 4.72 -6.68
C PRO A 310 19.36 6.14 -6.53
N ILE A 311 20.67 6.32 -6.66
CA ILE A 311 21.27 7.65 -6.58
C ILE A 311 21.21 8.46 -7.89
N THR A 312 20.54 7.93 -8.90
CA THR A 312 20.42 8.55 -10.22
C THR A 312 19.74 9.92 -10.15
N TYR A 313 19.95 10.73 -11.21
CA TYR A 313 19.22 12.00 -11.37
C TYR A 313 17.77 11.74 -11.79
N GLU A 314 17.55 10.78 -12.67
CA GLU A 314 16.20 10.33 -13.06
C GLU A 314 15.68 9.35 -12.02
N ASN A 315 14.57 9.66 -11.36
CA ASN A 315 13.90 8.81 -10.38
C ASN A 315 14.76 8.35 -9.20
N GLY A 316 15.68 9.20 -8.73
CA GLY A 316 16.59 8.85 -7.65
C GLY A 316 16.99 10.02 -6.77
N LEU A 317 17.86 9.75 -5.79
CA LEU A 317 18.24 10.70 -4.75
C LEU A 317 18.82 12.02 -5.28
N CYS A 318 19.58 11.98 -6.39
CA CYS A 318 20.11 13.23 -7.00
C CYS A 318 19.01 14.12 -7.56
N GLY A 319 18.00 13.55 -8.20
CA GLY A 319 16.86 14.32 -8.72
C GLY A 319 16.02 14.91 -7.61
N ILE A 320 15.73 14.10 -6.59
CA ILE A 320 14.99 14.54 -5.38
C ILE A 320 15.77 15.67 -4.69
N GLY A 321 17.06 15.46 -4.41
CA GLY A 321 17.88 16.47 -3.75
C GLY A 321 17.99 17.77 -4.56
N THR A 322 18.02 17.67 -5.91
CA THR A 322 17.95 18.84 -6.80
C THR A 322 16.63 19.59 -6.65
N GLY A 323 15.51 18.89 -6.61
CA GLY A 323 14.19 19.48 -6.42
C GLY A 323 14.06 20.18 -5.06
N ILE A 324 14.49 19.53 -3.98
CA ILE A 324 14.51 20.11 -2.63
C ILE A 324 15.41 21.36 -2.58
N GLU A 325 16.63 21.29 -3.14
CA GLU A 325 17.53 22.45 -3.20
C GLU A 325 16.88 23.62 -3.96
N TYR A 326 16.20 23.33 -5.09
CA TYR A 326 15.45 24.34 -5.83
C TYR A 326 14.36 24.99 -5.01
N LEU A 327 13.56 24.22 -4.27
CA LEU A 327 12.49 24.74 -3.40
C LEU A 327 13.05 25.68 -2.34
N LEU A 328 14.14 25.31 -1.69
CA LEU A 328 14.84 26.12 -0.67
C LEU A 328 15.41 27.42 -1.26
N GLN A 329 16.09 27.36 -2.41
CA GLN A 329 16.66 28.54 -3.08
C GLN A 329 15.59 29.53 -3.53
N LYS A 330 14.43 29.03 -3.97
CA LYS A 330 13.29 29.85 -4.37
C LYS A 330 12.46 30.32 -3.19
N LYS A 331 12.83 29.93 -1.95
CA LYS A 331 12.08 30.24 -0.72
C LYS A 331 10.63 29.79 -0.80
N LEU A 332 10.39 28.68 -1.46
CA LEU A 332 9.09 28.01 -1.52
C LEU A 332 8.87 27.13 -0.29
N VAL A 333 9.95 26.67 0.34
CA VAL A 333 9.98 25.98 1.63
C VAL A 333 11.08 26.61 2.50
N GLU A 334 10.92 26.50 3.82
CA GLU A 334 11.92 26.95 4.78
C GLU A 334 12.80 25.80 5.25
N GLY A 335 14.07 26.08 5.54
CA GLY A 335 14.97 25.08 6.10
C GLY A 335 16.44 25.31 5.76
N ASN A 336 17.29 24.55 6.45
CA ASN A 336 18.73 24.54 6.18
C ASN A 336 19.05 23.41 5.19
N SER A 337 19.42 23.79 3.99
CA SER A 337 19.75 22.87 2.90
C SER A 337 20.82 21.84 3.31
N ASP A 338 21.78 22.19 4.16
CA ASP A 338 22.86 21.28 4.60
C ASP A 338 22.38 20.21 5.57
N GLU A 339 21.41 20.56 6.40
CA GLU A 339 20.81 19.61 7.35
C GLU A 339 19.86 18.66 6.62
N ILE A 340 18.99 19.21 5.75
CA ILE A 340 17.97 18.45 5.02
C ILE A 340 18.62 17.47 4.05
N LEU A 341 19.63 17.90 3.29
CA LEU A 341 20.23 17.09 2.22
C LEU A 341 21.45 16.28 2.65
N HIS A 342 21.85 16.33 3.92
CA HIS A 342 23.06 15.66 4.42
C HIS A 342 23.12 14.16 4.08
N GLN A 343 22.00 13.45 4.20
CA GLN A 343 21.97 12.01 3.90
C GLN A 343 22.11 11.73 2.41
N ILE A 344 21.47 12.55 1.56
CA ILE A 344 21.58 12.44 0.11
C ILE A 344 23.01 12.79 -0.31
N ASP A 345 23.59 13.88 0.19
CA ASP A 345 24.97 14.27 -0.07
C ASP A 345 25.94 13.13 0.27
N SER A 346 25.74 12.49 1.42
CA SER A 346 26.59 11.38 1.88
C SER A 346 26.46 10.13 1.00
N ALA A 347 25.24 9.78 0.60
CA ALA A 347 24.99 8.63 -0.28
C ALA A 347 25.61 8.84 -1.66
N VAL A 348 25.40 10.02 -2.26
CA VAL A 348 25.96 10.36 -3.58
C VAL A 348 27.48 10.41 -3.53
N TYR A 349 28.06 10.99 -2.47
CA TYR A 349 29.52 11.04 -2.30
C TYR A 349 30.14 9.63 -2.21
N SER A 350 29.52 8.72 -1.45
CA SER A 350 29.99 7.34 -1.29
C SER A 350 30.13 6.62 -2.65
N VAL A 351 29.17 6.80 -3.55
CA VAL A 351 29.22 6.17 -4.88
C VAL A 351 30.30 6.78 -5.79
N ILE A 352 30.51 8.08 -5.67
CA ILE A 352 31.60 8.74 -6.40
C ILE A 352 32.96 8.22 -5.91
N GLU A 353 33.13 8.05 -4.60
CA GLU A 353 34.38 7.56 -4.00
C GLU A 353 34.67 6.10 -4.41
N GLN A 354 33.63 5.25 -4.44
CA GLN A 354 33.74 3.85 -4.86
C GLN A 354 33.95 3.66 -6.37
N LYS A 355 33.81 4.72 -7.18
CA LYS A 355 33.90 4.68 -8.66
C LYS A 355 32.98 3.61 -9.29
N SER A 356 31.85 3.35 -8.68
CA SER A 356 30.96 2.26 -9.08
C SER A 356 30.08 2.57 -10.31
N LEU A 357 30.05 3.84 -10.77
CA LEU A 357 29.28 4.25 -11.93
C LEU A 357 30.13 4.31 -13.18
N THR A 358 29.69 3.60 -14.21
CA THR A 358 30.32 3.58 -15.56
C THR A 358 29.54 4.41 -16.57
N ASP A 359 28.25 4.65 -16.36
CA ASP A 359 27.40 5.49 -17.20
C ASP A 359 27.80 6.97 -17.04
N LEU A 360 28.02 7.67 -18.14
CA LEU A 360 28.37 9.09 -18.19
C LEU A 360 27.15 10.00 -18.39
N GLY A 361 25.96 9.42 -18.62
CA GLY A 361 24.74 10.16 -18.94
C GLY A 361 24.22 11.04 -17.78
N LEU A 362 23.37 12.01 -18.13
CA LEU A 362 22.73 12.90 -17.15
C LEU A 362 21.70 12.13 -16.30
N ARG A 363 20.90 11.28 -16.92
CA ARG A 363 19.75 10.64 -16.26
C ARG A 363 20.18 9.61 -15.21
N LYS A 364 21.11 8.72 -15.56
CA LYS A 364 21.48 7.56 -14.72
C LYS A 364 22.96 7.51 -14.34
N GLY A 365 23.76 8.44 -14.84
CA GLY A 365 25.20 8.40 -14.76
C GLY A 365 25.85 9.55 -14.00
N VAL A 366 27.16 9.62 -14.15
CA VAL A 366 28.05 10.56 -13.43
C VAL A 366 27.68 12.02 -13.68
N SER A 367 27.19 12.37 -14.89
CA SER A 367 26.81 13.76 -15.19
C SER A 367 25.63 14.23 -14.34
N GLY A 368 24.68 13.35 -14.00
CA GLY A 368 23.57 13.67 -13.10
C GLY A 368 24.03 13.95 -11.67
N LEU A 369 24.96 13.16 -11.16
CA LEU A 369 25.57 13.38 -9.86
C LEU A 369 26.36 14.70 -9.83
N ALA A 370 27.14 14.96 -10.89
CA ALA A 370 27.89 16.21 -11.01
C ALA A 370 26.97 17.43 -11.07
N TYR A 371 25.83 17.33 -11.76
CA TYR A 371 24.85 18.40 -11.82
C TYR A 371 24.20 18.67 -10.46
N TYR A 372 23.82 17.63 -9.72
CA TYR A 372 23.34 17.76 -8.34
C TYR A 372 24.32 18.52 -7.47
N PHE A 373 25.60 18.10 -7.44
CA PHE A 373 26.61 18.80 -6.65
C PHE A 373 26.91 20.22 -7.15
N TYR A 374 26.87 20.44 -8.46
CA TYR A 374 27.00 21.79 -9.00
C TYR A 374 25.93 22.73 -8.41
N LEU A 375 24.66 22.31 -8.41
CA LEU A 375 23.57 23.10 -7.82
C LEU A 375 23.77 23.31 -6.33
N ARG A 376 24.16 22.27 -5.59
CA ARG A 376 24.47 22.34 -4.17
C ARG A 376 25.61 23.34 -3.88
N LEU A 377 26.58 23.45 -4.76
CA LEU A 377 27.71 24.38 -4.64
C LEU A 377 27.37 25.81 -5.04
N CYS A 378 26.54 25.99 -6.08
CA CYS A 378 26.13 27.32 -6.54
C CYS A 378 25.21 28.05 -5.53
N ALA A 379 24.52 27.29 -4.69
CA ALA A 379 23.62 27.84 -3.68
C ALA A 379 24.32 28.54 -2.50
N ARG A 380 25.66 28.52 -2.42
CA ARG A 380 26.42 28.89 -1.22
C ARG A 380 27.48 29.91 -1.48
N GLU A 381 27.46 30.97 -0.67
CA GLU A 381 28.57 31.93 -0.59
C GLU A 381 29.77 31.36 0.21
N ASN A 382 29.53 30.43 1.15
CA ASN A 382 30.56 29.83 2.01
C ASN A 382 30.40 28.31 2.16
N PHE A 383 31.41 27.54 1.77
CA PHE A 383 31.48 26.08 1.95
C PHE A 383 31.93 25.75 3.38
N SER A 384 31.02 25.43 4.25
CA SER A 384 31.33 25.15 5.66
C SER A 384 31.21 23.68 6.07
N THR A 385 30.58 22.83 5.27
CA THR A 385 30.41 21.41 5.65
C THR A 385 31.58 20.55 5.19
N PRO A 386 31.99 19.54 6.01
CA PRO A 386 33.06 18.60 5.64
C PRO A 386 32.80 17.89 4.31
N THR A 387 31.52 17.60 4.00
CA THR A 387 31.13 16.93 2.75
C THR A 387 31.31 17.84 1.55
N ALA A 388 30.88 19.11 1.63
CA ALA A 388 31.04 20.09 0.53
C ALA A 388 32.54 20.37 0.23
N LEU A 389 33.37 20.44 1.28
CA LEU A 389 34.83 20.60 1.11
C LEU A 389 35.47 19.37 0.44
N LYS A 390 35.07 18.15 0.79
CA LYS A 390 35.51 16.91 0.17
C LYS A 390 35.11 16.83 -1.29
N ILE A 391 33.90 17.23 -1.64
CA ILE A 391 33.40 17.28 -3.01
C ILE A 391 34.22 18.28 -3.84
N LYS A 392 34.43 19.49 -3.32
CA LYS A 392 35.28 20.50 -3.97
C LYS A 392 36.68 20.00 -4.20
N GLU A 393 37.28 19.35 -3.23
CA GLU A 393 38.62 18.75 -3.29
C GLU A 393 38.70 17.62 -4.34
N TYR A 394 37.68 16.76 -4.40
CA TYR A 394 37.57 15.68 -5.38
C TYR A 394 37.58 16.19 -6.82
N PHE A 395 36.77 17.22 -7.11
CA PHE A 395 36.70 17.80 -8.46
C PHE A 395 37.97 18.63 -8.80
N SER A 396 38.54 19.34 -7.84
CA SER A 396 39.78 20.11 -8.07
C SER A 396 41.01 19.23 -8.32
N LYS A 397 41.16 18.09 -7.66
CA LYS A 397 42.26 17.14 -7.84
C LYS A 397 42.25 16.45 -9.22
N ARG A 398 41.11 16.42 -9.92
CA ARG A 398 41.00 15.77 -11.24
C ARG A 398 41.22 16.67 -12.44
N GLY A 399 41.50 17.97 -12.24
CA GLY A 399 42.01 18.90 -13.29
C GLY A 399 41.14 19.03 -14.55
N LYS A 400 39.86 18.59 -14.48
CA LYS A 400 38.94 18.76 -15.61
C LYS A 400 38.00 19.91 -15.29
N SER A 401 38.21 21.05 -15.91
CA SER A 401 37.23 22.10 -16.02
C SER A 401 35.98 21.51 -16.66
N PHE A 402 34.96 21.30 -15.88
CA PHE A 402 33.64 21.07 -16.44
C PHE A 402 33.13 22.40 -16.99
N HIS A 403 33.27 22.62 -18.28
CA HIS A 403 32.42 23.59 -18.96
C HIS A 403 31.04 22.99 -19.06
N ILE A 404 30.18 23.38 -18.15
CA ILE A 404 28.75 23.09 -18.25
C ILE A 404 28.13 24.24 -19.02
N PHE A 405 27.57 23.90 -20.18
CA PHE A 405 26.85 24.81 -21.07
C PHE A 405 25.55 25.30 -20.39
#